data_9a6714ac6a4be8f2ec6f8237e50301dc
#
_entry.id   9a6714ac6a4be8f2ec6f8237e50301dc
#
_cell.length_a   1.000
_cell.length_b   1.000
_cell.length_c   1.000
_cell.angle_alpha   90.00
_cell.angle_beta   90.00
_cell.angle_gamma   90.00
#
_symmetry.space_group_name_H-M   'P 1'
#
loop_
_entity.id
_entity.type
_entity.pdbx_description
1 polymer ?
#
loop_
_entity_poly.entity_id
_entity_poly.type
_entity_poly.pdbx_seq_one_letter_code
_entity_poly.pdbx_strand_id
1 'polypeptide(L)'
;MNNTSAWKNFKSTITAPIDPWLFFAMLAIYIMSLFLLYSADGQEFGQLENKTIHTVLGFALLWIIAVFKPQTAAKVALPVYIVGVLLLIGVEVAGVTVNGSTRWLSIGFTRIQPSEIMKIGIPMTVAWYFQRYEGRLKWIHYIVALVLILVPVALILKQPDLGTAALIMASGIFVIFFAGLPWKAIFAAIIAFVAALPLLWNYGMHDYQKTRVLTLLDPTKDPLGAGYHIIQSMIAIGSGGVWGKGWLNGTQTHLDYIPESTTDFIFAVFGEEFGLIGNILLLLVYLIILARGLWIAAQAQSLYSRTLAGALTMTFFCYAFVNMGMVSGILPVVGVPLPLVSYGGTATLSIMVVLALLMGIANEHKNLRRRNIDNDDLTSSKE
;
A
#
# COMPACT_ATOMS: atom_id res chain seq x y z
N MET A 1 19.15 -1.83 44.39
CA MET A 1 17.90 -1.87 43.58
C MET A 1 18.31 -1.95 42.10
N ASN A 2 17.89 -3.02 41.42
CA ASN A 2 18.54 -3.52 40.20
C ASN A 2 18.31 -2.66 38.95
N ASN A 3 19.31 -1.94 38.46
CA ASN A 3 19.38 -1.27 37.17
C ASN A 3 19.05 -2.22 35.98
N THR A 4 19.27 -3.52 36.16
CA THR A 4 18.98 -4.56 35.14
C THR A 4 17.47 -4.78 34.90
N SER A 5 16.61 -4.58 35.91
CA SER A 5 15.16 -4.74 35.76
C SER A 5 14.53 -3.53 35.05
N ALA A 6 14.99 -2.32 35.38
CA ALA A 6 14.54 -1.09 34.72
C ALA A 6 14.93 -1.06 33.25
N TRP A 7 16.16 -1.49 32.91
CA TRP A 7 16.62 -1.61 31.55
C TRP A 7 15.90 -2.69 30.75
N LYS A 8 15.61 -3.86 31.36
CA LYS A 8 14.81 -4.91 30.72
C LYS A 8 13.37 -4.44 30.46
N ASN A 9 12.76 -3.73 31.41
CA ASN A 9 11.42 -3.18 31.23
C ASN A 9 11.38 -2.08 30.16
N PHE A 10 12.37 -1.18 30.15
CA PHE A 10 12.51 -0.15 29.12
C PHE A 10 12.69 -0.78 27.71
N LYS A 11 13.62 -1.74 27.59
CA LYS A 11 13.85 -2.47 26.34
C LYS A 11 12.58 -3.21 25.89
N SER A 12 11.87 -3.86 26.79
CA SER A 12 10.61 -4.56 26.44
C SER A 12 9.53 -3.60 25.99
N THR A 13 9.42 -2.41 26.58
CA THR A 13 8.44 -1.40 26.19
C THR A 13 8.72 -0.83 24.80
N ILE A 14 10.00 -0.62 24.45
CA ILE A 14 10.37 -0.08 23.14
C ILE A 14 10.24 -1.14 22.04
N THR A 15 10.64 -2.37 22.30
CA THR A 15 10.65 -3.44 21.28
C THR A 15 9.35 -4.23 21.19
N ALA A 16 8.48 -4.17 22.21
CA ALA A 16 7.23 -4.92 22.25
C ALA A 16 6.28 -4.63 21.07
N PRO A 17 6.10 -3.37 20.62
CA PRO A 17 5.18 -3.07 19.54
C PRO A 17 5.69 -3.50 18.15
N ILE A 18 6.98 -3.83 18.01
CA ILE A 18 7.60 -4.13 16.72
C ILE A 18 7.51 -5.63 16.43
N ASP A 19 6.96 -5.97 15.27
CA ASP A 19 7.04 -7.32 14.72
C ASP A 19 8.37 -7.50 13.98
N PRO A 20 9.25 -8.45 14.41
CA PRO A 20 10.59 -8.56 13.84
C PRO A 20 10.61 -8.87 12.34
N TRP A 21 9.71 -9.72 11.86
CA TRP A 21 9.65 -10.12 10.46
C TRP A 21 9.30 -8.95 9.55
N LEU A 22 8.27 -8.18 9.93
CA LEU A 22 7.89 -6.97 9.19
C LEU A 22 9.00 -5.91 9.26
N PHE A 23 9.60 -5.71 10.45
CA PHE A 23 10.64 -4.71 10.64
C PHE A 23 11.89 -4.99 9.79
N PHE A 24 12.41 -6.22 9.83
CA PHE A 24 13.61 -6.56 9.04
C PHE A 24 13.33 -6.57 7.54
N ALA A 25 12.15 -7.00 7.11
CA ALA A 25 11.76 -6.91 5.70
C ALA A 25 11.67 -5.46 5.23
N MET A 26 11.06 -4.56 6.03
CA MET A 26 11.01 -3.12 5.72
C MET A 26 12.40 -2.50 5.68
N LEU A 27 13.26 -2.85 6.64
CA LEU A 27 14.65 -2.35 6.69
C LEU A 27 15.45 -2.81 5.47
N ALA A 28 15.29 -4.06 5.05
CA ALA A 28 15.94 -4.59 3.86
C ALA A 28 15.51 -3.84 2.59
N ILE A 29 14.18 -3.61 2.42
CA ILE A 29 13.66 -2.83 1.28
C ILE A 29 14.18 -1.40 1.35
N TYR A 30 14.21 -0.78 2.53
CA TYR A 30 14.69 0.58 2.68
C TYR A 30 16.16 0.72 2.30
N ILE A 31 17.03 -0.15 2.81
CA ILE A 31 18.44 -0.15 2.46
C ILE A 31 18.62 -0.30 0.95
N MET A 32 17.95 -1.27 0.35
CA MET A 32 17.98 -1.50 -1.08
C MET A 32 17.47 -0.28 -1.86
N SER A 33 16.41 0.38 -1.37
CA SER A 33 15.85 1.57 -2.00
C SER A 33 16.81 2.77 -2.00
N LEU A 34 17.68 2.90 -1.00
CA LEU A 34 18.70 3.97 -0.96
C LEU A 34 19.74 3.79 -2.06
N PHE A 35 20.26 2.56 -2.22
CA PHE A 35 21.20 2.25 -3.29
C PHE A 35 20.60 2.49 -4.66
N LEU A 36 19.35 2.05 -4.84
CA LEU A 36 18.64 2.20 -6.10
C LEU A 36 18.31 3.65 -6.43
N LEU A 37 17.83 4.40 -5.45
CA LEU A 37 17.50 5.82 -5.66
C LEU A 37 18.73 6.65 -5.99
N TYR A 38 19.88 6.38 -5.33
CA TYR A 38 21.14 7.03 -5.63
C TYR A 38 21.56 6.82 -7.09
N SER A 39 21.35 5.62 -7.62
CA SER A 39 21.62 5.33 -9.03
C SER A 39 20.61 5.97 -9.96
N ALA A 40 19.32 5.90 -9.62
CA ALA A 40 18.22 6.41 -10.46
C ALA A 40 18.16 7.94 -10.54
N ASP A 41 18.71 8.65 -9.54
CA ASP A 41 18.75 10.12 -9.46
C ASP A 41 20.06 10.72 -10.00
N GLY A 42 20.81 9.96 -10.83
CA GLY A 42 22.05 10.45 -11.43
C GLY A 42 23.16 10.69 -10.42
N GLN A 43 23.18 9.96 -9.29
CA GLN A 43 24.14 10.06 -8.19
C GLN A 43 24.01 11.37 -7.38
N GLU A 44 22.85 12.01 -7.42
CA GLU A 44 22.56 13.19 -6.61
C GLU A 44 22.05 12.77 -5.21
N PHE A 45 22.36 13.59 -4.20
CA PHE A 45 21.97 13.31 -2.81
C PHE A 45 20.63 13.93 -2.40
N GLY A 46 20.06 14.84 -3.20
CA GLY A 46 18.89 15.62 -2.82
C GLY A 46 17.63 14.77 -2.56
N GLN A 47 17.31 13.88 -3.48
CA GLN A 47 16.17 12.96 -3.29
C GLN A 47 16.45 11.91 -2.22
N LEU A 48 17.70 11.44 -2.09
CA LEU A 48 18.13 10.49 -1.07
C LEU A 48 17.96 11.06 0.35
N GLU A 49 18.38 12.32 0.57
CA GLU A 49 18.21 13.02 1.85
C GLU A 49 16.73 13.15 2.19
N ASN A 50 15.91 13.65 1.27
CA ASN A 50 14.47 13.79 1.45
C ASN A 50 13.81 12.43 1.74
N LYS A 51 14.17 11.38 1.02
CA LYS A 51 13.67 10.02 1.28
C LYS A 51 14.05 9.54 2.68
N THR A 52 15.29 9.77 3.09
CA THR A 52 15.78 9.39 4.41
C THR A 52 14.99 10.09 5.51
N ILE A 53 14.76 11.40 5.39
CA ILE A 53 13.94 12.18 6.34
C ILE A 53 12.52 11.61 6.41
N HIS A 54 11.86 11.38 5.28
CA HIS A 54 10.51 10.82 5.26
C HIS A 54 10.46 9.41 5.86
N THR A 55 11.50 8.60 5.63
CA THR A 55 11.55 7.24 6.18
C THR A 55 11.79 7.25 7.68
N VAL A 56 12.67 8.11 8.20
CA VAL A 56 12.88 8.29 9.65
C VAL A 56 11.58 8.76 10.33
N LEU A 57 10.90 9.76 9.75
CA LEU A 57 9.59 10.20 10.22
C LEU A 57 8.56 9.06 10.14
N GLY A 58 8.60 8.26 9.08
CA GLY A 58 7.74 7.09 8.92
C GLY A 58 7.98 6.03 10.00
N PHE A 59 9.23 5.73 10.35
CA PHE A 59 9.56 4.81 11.44
C PHE A 59 9.12 5.35 12.80
N ALA A 60 9.28 6.65 13.06
CA ALA A 60 8.76 7.29 14.28
C ALA A 60 7.24 7.16 14.36
N LEU A 61 6.53 7.46 13.28
CA LEU A 61 5.08 7.34 13.19
C LEU A 61 4.62 5.88 13.34
N LEU A 62 5.32 4.95 12.70
CA LEU A 62 5.08 3.51 12.81
C LEU A 62 5.17 3.07 14.26
N TRP A 63 6.24 3.45 14.96
CA TRP A 63 6.42 3.08 16.36
C TRP A 63 5.30 3.63 17.24
N ILE A 64 4.93 4.91 17.07
CA ILE A 64 3.84 5.55 17.83
C ILE A 64 2.53 4.79 17.59
N ILE A 65 2.17 4.51 16.34
CA ILE A 65 0.90 3.86 16.00
C ILE A 65 0.88 2.40 16.47
N ALA A 66 1.98 1.67 16.34
CA ALA A 66 2.08 0.25 16.73
C ALA A 66 1.91 0.02 18.25
N VAL A 67 2.11 1.05 19.07
CA VAL A 67 1.84 1.00 20.51
C VAL A 67 0.34 0.98 20.81
N PHE A 68 -0.47 1.62 19.96
CA PHE A 68 -1.92 1.70 20.20
C PHE A 68 -2.61 0.36 19.94
N LYS A 69 -3.59 0.05 20.78
CA LYS A 69 -4.43 -1.13 20.59
C LYS A 69 -5.33 -0.97 19.37
N PRO A 70 -5.67 -2.05 18.66
CA PRO A 70 -6.59 -2.01 17.53
C PRO A 70 -7.96 -1.39 17.85
N GLN A 71 -8.44 -1.53 19.11
CA GLN A 71 -9.68 -0.90 19.57
C GLN A 71 -9.59 0.63 19.54
N THR A 72 -8.41 1.21 19.78
CA THR A 72 -8.20 2.65 19.64
C THR A 72 -8.26 3.08 18.18
N ALA A 73 -7.64 2.29 17.28
CA ALA A 73 -7.74 2.50 15.85
C ALA A 73 -9.21 2.43 15.38
N ALA A 74 -9.98 1.46 15.88
CA ALA A 74 -11.40 1.34 15.58
C ALA A 74 -12.24 2.59 15.99
N LYS A 75 -11.90 3.22 17.11
CA LYS A 75 -12.61 4.44 17.59
C LYS A 75 -12.35 5.64 16.68
N VAL A 76 -11.18 5.74 16.07
CA VAL A 76 -10.81 6.86 15.19
C VAL A 76 -11.09 6.57 13.70
N ALA A 77 -11.57 5.38 13.36
CA ALA A 77 -11.83 4.96 11.98
C ALA A 77 -12.81 5.91 11.26
N LEU A 78 -13.98 6.14 11.86
CA LEU A 78 -15.00 7.02 11.28
C LEU A 78 -14.55 8.49 11.21
N PRO A 79 -13.95 9.11 12.23
CA PRO A 79 -13.32 10.42 12.13
C PRO A 79 -12.31 10.53 10.98
N VAL A 80 -11.39 9.57 10.82
CA VAL A 80 -10.39 9.56 9.75
C VAL A 80 -11.08 9.50 8.38
N TYR A 81 -12.10 8.69 8.22
CA TYR A 81 -12.89 8.60 7.00
C TYR A 81 -13.57 9.93 6.66
N ILE A 82 -14.26 10.55 7.63
CA ILE A 82 -14.95 11.83 7.43
C ILE A 82 -13.95 12.92 7.03
N VAL A 83 -12.84 13.04 7.75
CA VAL A 83 -11.77 13.99 7.41
C VAL A 83 -11.23 13.73 6.01
N GLY A 84 -10.97 12.46 5.65
CA GLY A 84 -10.50 12.09 4.33
C GLY A 84 -11.48 12.48 3.21
N VAL A 85 -12.79 12.23 3.41
CA VAL A 85 -13.84 12.63 2.43
C VAL A 85 -13.92 14.16 2.32
N LEU A 86 -13.88 14.88 3.44
CA LEU A 86 -13.88 16.35 3.43
C LEU A 86 -12.65 16.92 2.70
N LEU A 87 -11.47 16.31 2.88
CA LEU A 87 -10.27 16.70 2.16
C LEU A 87 -10.37 16.37 0.67
N LEU A 88 -10.98 15.23 0.29
CA LEU A 88 -11.25 14.92 -1.14
C LEU A 88 -12.18 15.95 -1.78
N ILE A 89 -13.22 16.40 -1.07
CA ILE A 89 -14.10 17.49 -1.52
C ILE A 89 -13.30 18.79 -1.60
N GLY A 90 -12.40 19.05 -0.64
CA GLY A 90 -11.49 20.20 -0.65
C GLY A 90 -10.59 20.25 -1.88
N VAL A 91 -10.15 19.10 -2.42
CA VAL A 91 -9.37 19.05 -3.69
C VAL A 91 -10.19 19.54 -4.87
N GLU A 92 -11.50 19.27 -4.93
CA GLU A 92 -12.38 19.76 -5.99
C GLU A 92 -12.49 21.29 -6.00
N VAL A 93 -12.38 21.91 -4.83
CA VAL A 93 -12.56 23.37 -4.65
C VAL A 93 -11.23 24.15 -4.71
N ALA A 94 -10.18 23.61 -4.10
CA ALA A 94 -8.92 24.31 -3.87
C ALA A 94 -7.69 23.43 -4.19
N GLY A 95 -7.85 22.42 -5.04
CA GLY A 95 -6.77 21.51 -5.42
C GLY A 95 -5.69 22.16 -6.28
N VAL A 96 -4.46 21.69 -6.10
CA VAL A 96 -3.30 22.08 -6.92
C VAL A 96 -3.07 21.03 -8.00
N THR A 97 -2.92 21.50 -9.26
CA THR A 97 -2.63 20.64 -10.40
C THR A 97 -1.13 20.36 -10.46
N VAL A 98 -0.78 19.07 -10.47
CA VAL A 98 0.59 18.58 -10.63
C VAL A 98 0.56 17.51 -11.72
N ASN A 99 1.45 17.60 -12.69
CA ASN A 99 1.53 16.68 -13.84
C ASN A 99 0.16 16.44 -14.53
N GLY A 100 -0.60 17.52 -14.74
CA GLY A 100 -1.89 17.48 -15.46
C GLY A 100 -3.08 16.92 -14.66
N SER A 101 -2.91 16.63 -13.37
CA SER A 101 -3.98 16.12 -12.51
C SER A 101 -4.10 16.91 -11.21
N THR A 102 -5.33 17.25 -10.83
CA THR A 102 -5.62 18.00 -9.59
C THR A 102 -5.94 17.01 -8.47
N ARG A 103 -4.93 16.67 -7.66
CA ARG A 103 -5.01 15.61 -6.62
C ARG A 103 -4.45 16.04 -5.27
N TRP A 104 -3.83 17.22 -5.21
CA TRP A 104 -3.07 17.69 -4.07
C TRP A 104 -3.74 18.88 -3.42
N LEU A 105 -3.69 18.94 -2.09
CA LEU A 105 -3.99 20.13 -1.32
C LEU A 105 -2.69 20.73 -0.80
N SER A 106 -2.50 22.04 -1.01
CA SER A 106 -1.39 22.78 -0.41
C SER A 106 -1.79 23.25 0.98
N ILE A 107 -1.08 22.77 2.00
CA ILE A 107 -1.27 23.20 3.38
C ILE A 107 0.01 23.95 3.80
N GLY A 108 0.09 25.23 3.41
CA GLY A 108 1.25 26.07 3.68
C GLY A 108 2.53 25.56 3.04
N PHE A 109 3.36 24.90 3.84
CA PHE A 109 4.70 24.44 3.44
C PHE A 109 4.73 22.99 2.87
N THR A 110 3.62 22.28 2.89
CA THR A 110 3.56 20.88 2.40
C THR A 110 2.34 20.66 1.52
N ARG A 111 2.42 19.62 0.66
CA ARG A 111 1.30 19.13 -0.14
C ARG A 111 0.85 17.79 0.39
N ILE A 112 -0.45 17.63 0.58
CA ILE A 112 -1.07 16.38 1.05
C ILE A 112 -1.96 15.85 -0.08
N GLN A 113 -1.88 14.54 -0.31
CA GLN A 113 -2.80 13.84 -1.20
C GLN A 113 -3.86 13.12 -0.35
N PRO A 114 -5.12 13.58 -0.35
CA PRO A 114 -6.15 13.02 0.52
C PRO A 114 -6.47 11.53 0.26
N SER A 115 -6.26 11.06 -0.96
CA SER A 115 -6.42 9.63 -1.30
C SER A 115 -5.46 8.73 -0.51
N GLU A 116 -4.28 9.23 -0.09
CA GLU A 116 -3.37 8.48 0.78
C GLU A 116 -3.97 8.22 2.17
N ILE A 117 -4.76 9.16 2.68
CA ILE A 117 -5.52 8.99 3.93
C ILE A 117 -6.64 7.97 3.71
N MET A 118 -7.34 8.01 2.57
CA MET A 118 -8.45 7.10 2.28
C MET A 118 -7.99 5.66 2.06
N LYS A 119 -6.76 5.43 1.62
CA LYS A 119 -6.12 4.10 1.54
C LYS A 119 -6.20 3.35 2.89
N ILE A 120 -6.15 4.09 3.99
CA ILE A 120 -6.22 3.57 5.36
C ILE A 120 -7.63 3.75 5.94
N GLY A 121 -8.23 4.91 5.71
CA GLY A 121 -9.53 5.28 6.28
C GLY A 121 -10.69 4.37 5.85
N ILE A 122 -10.71 3.95 4.58
CA ILE A 122 -11.74 3.03 4.07
C ILE A 122 -11.64 1.66 4.73
N PRO A 123 -10.50 0.93 4.68
CA PRO A 123 -10.40 -0.36 5.35
C PRO A 123 -10.71 -0.29 6.85
N MET A 124 -10.23 0.75 7.55
CA MET A 124 -10.53 0.94 8.97
C MET A 124 -12.03 1.12 9.23
N THR A 125 -12.70 1.94 8.44
CA THR A 125 -14.12 2.26 8.66
C THR A 125 -15.02 1.11 8.28
N VAL A 126 -14.76 0.44 7.18
CA VAL A 126 -15.53 -0.74 6.76
C VAL A 126 -15.34 -1.90 7.74
N ALA A 127 -14.11 -2.13 8.24
CA ALA A 127 -13.84 -3.14 9.26
C ALA A 127 -14.54 -2.80 10.60
N TRP A 128 -14.50 -1.53 11.03
CA TRP A 128 -15.22 -1.04 12.20
C TRP A 128 -16.74 -1.24 12.05
N TYR A 129 -17.28 -0.94 10.89
CA TYR A 129 -18.69 -1.12 10.60
C TYR A 129 -19.12 -2.59 10.71
N PHE A 130 -18.37 -3.52 10.10
CA PHE A 130 -18.67 -4.96 10.20
C PHE A 130 -18.55 -5.50 11.63
N GLN A 131 -17.56 -5.05 12.40
CA GLN A 131 -17.43 -5.46 13.80
C GLN A 131 -18.66 -5.08 14.63
N ARG A 132 -19.26 -3.90 14.37
CA ARG A 132 -20.46 -3.46 15.09
C ARG A 132 -21.67 -4.39 14.88
N TYR A 133 -21.68 -5.13 13.79
CA TYR A 133 -22.75 -6.07 13.43
C TYR A 133 -22.28 -7.53 13.40
N GLU A 134 -21.18 -7.84 14.07
CA GLU A 134 -20.64 -9.19 14.16
C GLU A 134 -21.69 -10.17 14.68
N GLY A 135 -21.83 -11.34 14.03
CA GLY A 135 -22.86 -12.33 14.33
C GLY A 135 -24.27 -12.02 13.82
N ARG A 136 -24.49 -10.82 13.24
CA ARG A 136 -25.81 -10.37 12.70
C ARG A 136 -25.70 -9.80 11.30
N LEU A 137 -24.68 -10.18 10.52
CA LEU A 137 -24.45 -9.68 9.17
C LEU A 137 -25.59 -10.11 8.24
N LYS A 138 -26.24 -9.10 7.61
CA LYS A 138 -27.28 -9.24 6.60
C LYS A 138 -26.80 -8.57 5.31
N TRP A 139 -27.46 -8.83 4.20
CA TRP A 139 -27.13 -8.22 2.90
C TRP A 139 -27.06 -6.69 2.94
N ILE A 140 -27.91 -6.06 3.75
CA ILE A 140 -27.92 -4.60 3.91
C ILE A 140 -26.56 -4.07 4.40
N HIS A 141 -25.84 -4.83 5.24
CA HIS A 141 -24.54 -4.39 5.76
C HIS A 141 -23.47 -4.40 4.66
N TYR A 142 -23.54 -5.34 3.71
CA TYR A 142 -22.64 -5.35 2.54
C TYR A 142 -22.94 -4.19 1.59
N ILE A 143 -24.22 -3.82 1.42
CA ILE A 143 -24.64 -2.66 0.62
C ILE A 143 -24.12 -1.36 1.27
N VAL A 144 -24.29 -1.19 2.58
CA VAL A 144 -23.76 -0.01 3.29
C VAL A 144 -22.24 0.06 3.19
N ALA A 145 -21.53 -1.06 3.36
CA ALA A 145 -20.09 -1.13 3.18
C ALA A 145 -19.67 -0.71 1.77
N LEU A 146 -20.41 -1.16 0.75
CA LEU A 146 -20.15 -0.77 -0.64
C LEU A 146 -20.37 0.74 -0.83
N VAL A 147 -21.41 1.33 -0.25
CA VAL A 147 -21.64 2.78 -0.31
C VAL A 147 -20.50 3.55 0.35
N LEU A 148 -20.02 3.10 1.52
CA LEU A 148 -18.86 3.69 2.19
C LEU A 148 -17.59 3.66 1.33
N ILE A 149 -17.43 2.65 0.49
CA ILE A 149 -16.31 2.55 -0.45
C ILE A 149 -16.54 3.45 -1.66
N LEU A 150 -17.73 3.43 -2.25
CA LEU A 150 -18.01 4.12 -3.51
C LEU A 150 -18.01 5.63 -3.39
N VAL A 151 -18.39 6.21 -2.24
CA VAL A 151 -18.39 7.67 -2.03
C VAL A 151 -17.00 8.27 -2.26
N PRO A 152 -15.93 7.86 -1.55
CA PRO A 152 -14.60 8.42 -1.81
C PRO A 152 -14.03 8.00 -3.17
N VAL A 153 -14.33 6.80 -3.65
CA VAL A 153 -13.91 6.33 -4.99
C VAL A 153 -14.47 7.24 -6.08
N ALA A 154 -15.76 7.62 -6.01
CA ALA A 154 -16.37 8.52 -6.97
C ALA A 154 -15.72 9.92 -6.97
N LEU A 155 -15.33 10.43 -5.79
CA LEU A 155 -14.60 11.69 -5.68
C LEU A 155 -13.20 11.60 -6.32
N ILE A 156 -12.50 10.48 -6.11
CA ILE A 156 -11.16 10.27 -6.71
C ILE A 156 -11.25 10.09 -8.23
N LEU A 157 -12.31 9.45 -8.74
CA LEU A 157 -12.54 9.32 -10.18
C LEU A 157 -12.76 10.68 -10.86
N LYS A 158 -13.37 11.64 -10.16
CA LYS A 158 -13.49 13.03 -10.65
C LYS A 158 -12.12 13.74 -10.76
N GLN A 159 -11.12 13.33 -9.97
CA GLN A 159 -9.75 13.86 -9.98
C GLN A 159 -8.86 13.23 -11.07
N PRO A 160 -9.37 12.69 -12.14
CA PRO A 160 -8.89 11.75 -13.17
C PRO A 160 -7.81 10.76 -12.68
N ASP A 161 -8.02 10.15 -11.49
CA ASP A 161 -7.09 9.18 -10.90
C ASP A 161 -7.70 7.77 -10.83
N LEU A 162 -7.76 7.12 -11.99
CA LEU A 162 -8.32 5.77 -12.11
C LEU A 162 -7.50 4.74 -11.30
N GLY A 163 -6.18 4.85 -11.32
CA GLY A 163 -5.29 3.89 -10.64
C GLY A 163 -5.50 3.88 -9.13
N THR A 164 -5.45 5.06 -8.53
CA THR A 164 -5.69 5.21 -7.08
C THR A 164 -7.13 4.85 -6.72
N ALA A 165 -8.12 5.23 -7.53
CA ALA A 165 -9.52 4.85 -7.31
C ALA A 165 -9.72 3.34 -7.30
N ALA A 166 -9.11 2.60 -8.25
CA ALA A 166 -9.20 1.14 -8.32
C ALA A 166 -8.52 0.47 -7.10
N LEU A 167 -7.35 0.94 -6.68
CA LEU A 167 -6.63 0.40 -5.52
C LEU A 167 -7.36 0.66 -4.20
N ILE A 168 -7.94 1.85 -4.04
CA ILE A 168 -8.74 2.19 -2.87
C ILE A 168 -10.05 1.39 -2.84
N MET A 169 -10.70 1.22 -3.99
CA MET A 169 -11.86 0.34 -4.12
C MET A 169 -11.49 -1.10 -3.74
N ALA A 170 -10.38 -1.62 -4.24
CA ALA A 170 -9.88 -2.95 -3.89
C ALA A 170 -9.64 -3.09 -2.39
N SER A 171 -9.07 -2.07 -1.72
CA SER A 171 -8.81 -2.10 -0.28
C SER A 171 -10.09 -2.29 0.55
N GLY A 172 -11.17 -1.62 0.18
CA GLY A 172 -12.48 -1.79 0.81
C GLY A 172 -13.13 -3.14 0.49
N ILE A 173 -13.01 -3.62 -0.75
CA ILE A 173 -13.51 -4.93 -1.18
C ILE A 173 -12.80 -6.06 -0.42
N PHE A 174 -11.50 -5.95 -0.14
CA PHE A 174 -10.81 -6.93 0.69
C PHE A 174 -11.38 -7.02 2.10
N VAL A 175 -11.79 -5.90 2.71
CA VAL A 175 -12.48 -5.95 4.01
C VAL A 175 -13.79 -6.75 3.89
N ILE A 176 -14.59 -6.47 2.87
CA ILE A 176 -15.85 -7.19 2.59
C ILE A 176 -15.58 -8.70 2.41
N PHE A 177 -14.53 -9.05 1.67
CA PHE A 177 -14.11 -10.42 1.44
C PHE A 177 -13.74 -11.13 2.75
N PHE A 178 -12.86 -10.53 3.56
CA PHE A 178 -12.44 -11.10 4.84
C PHE A 178 -13.52 -11.08 5.92
N ALA A 179 -14.57 -10.26 5.76
CA ALA A 179 -15.76 -10.30 6.61
C ALA A 179 -16.66 -11.50 6.35
N GLY A 180 -16.37 -12.30 5.31
CA GLY A 180 -17.08 -13.53 5.02
C GLY A 180 -18.17 -13.37 3.95
N LEU A 181 -17.89 -12.60 2.90
CA LEU A 181 -18.80 -12.53 1.74
C LEU A 181 -19.00 -13.93 1.13
N PRO A 182 -20.25 -14.38 0.92
CA PRO A 182 -20.52 -15.69 0.33
C PRO A 182 -19.90 -15.82 -1.08
N TRP A 183 -19.28 -16.98 -1.36
CA TRP A 183 -18.66 -17.25 -2.67
C TRP A 183 -19.61 -17.02 -3.85
N LYS A 184 -20.91 -17.32 -3.67
CA LYS A 184 -21.95 -17.06 -4.68
C LYS A 184 -22.02 -15.57 -5.05
N ALA A 185 -21.88 -14.66 -4.08
CA ALA A 185 -21.86 -13.23 -4.32
C ALA A 185 -20.61 -12.78 -5.05
N ILE A 186 -19.46 -13.38 -4.73
CA ILE A 186 -18.18 -13.09 -5.40
C ILE A 186 -18.29 -13.50 -6.89
N PHE A 187 -18.76 -14.72 -7.17
CA PHE A 187 -18.97 -15.16 -8.56
C PHE A 187 -19.99 -14.30 -9.30
N ALA A 188 -21.10 -13.95 -8.65
CA ALA A 188 -22.09 -13.06 -9.24
C ALA A 188 -21.51 -11.69 -9.55
N ALA A 189 -20.68 -11.10 -8.65
CA ALA A 189 -20.03 -9.84 -8.87
C ALA A 189 -19.01 -9.90 -10.02
N ILE A 190 -18.22 -10.98 -10.13
CA ILE A 190 -17.30 -11.19 -11.25
C ILE A 190 -18.06 -11.29 -12.57
N ILE A 191 -19.14 -12.08 -12.64
CA ILE A 191 -19.96 -12.23 -13.85
C ILE A 191 -20.58 -10.88 -14.22
N ALA A 192 -21.13 -10.15 -13.25
CA ALA A 192 -21.70 -8.82 -13.49
C ALA A 192 -20.66 -7.82 -14.00
N PHE A 193 -19.45 -7.84 -13.44
CA PHE A 193 -18.34 -6.99 -13.89
C PHE A 193 -17.93 -7.32 -15.33
N VAL A 194 -17.73 -8.60 -15.66
CA VAL A 194 -17.38 -9.04 -17.02
C VAL A 194 -18.48 -8.66 -18.01
N ALA A 195 -19.75 -8.85 -17.64
CA ALA A 195 -20.89 -8.45 -18.47
C ALA A 195 -20.98 -6.92 -18.65
N ALA A 196 -20.52 -6.14 -17.67
CA ALA A 196 -20.51 -4.68 -17.74
C ALA A 196 -19.32 -4.12 -18.56
N LEU A 197 -18.26 -4.89 -18.84
CA LEU A 197 -17.07 -4.43 -19.56
C LEU A 197 -17.39 -3.77 -20.91
N PRO A 198 -18.27 -4.31 -21.78
CA PRO A 198 -18.61 -3.67 -23.04
C PRO A 198 -19.32 -2.31 -22.84
N LEU A 199 -20.18 -2.20 -21.82
CA LEU A 199 -20.86 -0.95 -21.48
C LEU A 199 -19.88 0.09 -20.93
N LEU A 200 -18.97 -0.33 -20.05
CA LEU A 200 -17.90 0.52 -19.51
C LEU A 200 -16.98 1.01 -20.63
N TRP A 201 -16.61 0.15 -21.58
CA TRP A 201 -15.77 0.52 -22.70
C TRP A 201 -16.43 1.58 -23.59
N ASN A 202 -17.70 1.40 -23.93
CA ASN A 202 -18.38 2.29 -24.88
C ASN A 202 -18.85 3.61 -24.24
N TYR A 203 -19.32 3.56 -22.99
CA TYR A 203 -20.02 4.68 -22.36
C TYR A 203 -19.39 5.16 -21.06
N GLY A 204 -18.61 4.32 -20.37
CA GLY A 204 -18.08 4.62 -19.03
C GLY A 204 -16.63 5.13 -19.02
N MET A 205 -15.82 4.80 -20.04
CA MET A 205 -14.42 5.15 -20.08
C MET A 205 -14.18 6.42 -20.92
N HIS A 206 -13.40 7.34 -20.36
CA HIS A 206 -12.87 8.51 -21.10
C HIS A 206 -11.80 8.08 -22.11
N ASP A 207 -11.57 8.89 -23.14
CA ASP A 207 -10.64 8.57 -24.21
C ASP A 207 -9.20 8.32 -23.74
N TYR A 208 -8.73 9.08 -22.75
CA TYR A 208 -7.39 8.85 -22.17
C TYR A 208 -7.26 7.48 -21.47
N GLN A 209 -8.36 6.95 -20.91
CA GLN A 209 -8.38 5.61 -20.27
C GLN A 209 -8.35 4.50 -21.33
N LYS A 210 -9.14 4.68 -22.40
CA LYS A 210 -9.13 3.76 -23.56
C LYS A 210 -7.74 3.75 -24.21
N THR A 211 -7.13 4.92 -24.38
CA THR A 211 -5.77 5.03 -24.92
C THR A 211 -4.77 4.23 -24.08
N ARG A 212 -4.80 4.31 -22.75
CA ARG A 212 -3.92 3.52 -21.88
C ARG A 212 -4.09 2.01 -22.06
N VAL A 213 -5.32 1.53 -22.23
CA VAL A 213 -5.57 0.10 -22.49
C VAL A 213 -5.09 -0.29 -23.90
N LEU A 214 -5.33 0.53 -24.90
CA LEU A 214 -4.87 0.27 -26.28
C LEU A 214 -3.35 0.33 -26.38
N THR A 215 -2.70 1.27 -25.69
CA THR A 215 -1.24 1.37 -25.62
C THR A 215 -0.61 0.17 -24.91
N LEU A 216 -1.30 -0.43 -23.94
CA LEU A 216 -0.83 -1.68 -23.34
C LEU A 216 -0.81 -2.83 -24.36
N LEU A 217 -1.85 -2.92 -25.21
CA LEU A 217 -1.94 -3.99 -26.24
C LEU A 217 -0.96 -3.78 -27.40
N ASP A 218 -0.69 -2.52 -27.73
CA ASP A 218 0.26 -2.15 -28.78
C ASP A 218 0.98 -0.85 -28.42
N PRO A 219 2.08 -0.92 -27.65
CA PRO A 219 2.83 0.27 -27.21
C PRO A 219 3.42 1.07 -28.38
N THR A 220 3.58 0.47 -29.57
CA THR A 220 4.16 1.15 -30.73
C THR A 220 3.25 2.21 -31.33
N LYS A 221 1.95 2.20 -30.98
CA LYS A 221 0.97 3.21 -31.45
C LYS A 221 1.09 4.55 -30.75
N ASP A 222 1.75 4.60 -29.59
CA ASP A 222 2.01 5.83 -28.83
C ASP A 222 3.50 5.93 -28.47
N PRO A 223 4.37 6.12 -29.49
CA PRO A 223 5.83 6.06 -29.32
C PRO A 223 6.43 7.26 -28.59
N LEU A 224 5.65 8.31 -28.29
CA LEU A 224 6.10 9.53 -27.60
C LEU A 224 5.39 9.74 -26.26
N GLY A 225 4.37 8.92 -25.91
CA GLY A 225 3.61 9.02 -24.69
C GLY A 225 3.77 7.77 -23.80
N ALA A 226 2.65 7.23 -23.32
CA ALA A 226 2.66 6.08 -22.42
C ALA A 226 3.32 4.83 -23.01
N GLY A 227 3.28 4.65 -24.35
CA GLY A 227 3.97 3.57 -25.05
C GLY A 227 5.49 3.65 -24.93
N TYR A 228 6.04 4.87 -24.98
CA TYR A 228 7.48 5.10 -24.77
C TYR A 228 7.91 4.57 -23.38
N HIS A 229 7.18 4.94 -22.34
CA HIS A 229 7.48 4.50 -20.97
C HIS A 229 7.50 2.97 -20.84
N ILE A 230 6.51 2.28 -21.46
CA ILE A 230 6.42 0.83 -21.42
C ILE A 230 7.59 0.21 -22.19
N ILE A 231 7.89 0.67 -23.39
CA ILE A 231 8.96 0.13 -24.23
C ILE A 231 10.31 0.28 -23.54
N GLN A 232 10.64 1.48 -23.04
CA GLN A 232 11.91 1.74 -22.38
C GLN A 232 12.08 0.93 -21.09
N SER A 233 11.03 0.80 -20.29
CA SER A 233 11.09 -0.03 -19.08
C SER A 233 11.28 -1.51 -19.40
N MET A 234 10.62 -2.03 -20.44
CA MET A 234 10.80 -3.42 -20.88
C MET A 234 12.22 -3.66 -21.44
N ILE A 235 12.77 -2.70 -22.20
CA ILE A 235 14.16 -2.75 -22.69
C ILE A 235 15.12 -2.77 -21.49
N ALA A 236 14.92 -1.91 -20.51
CA ALA A 236 15.75 -1.85 -19.30
C ALA A 236 15.76 -3.20 -18.56
N ILE A 237 14.57 -3.71 -18.19
CA ILE A 237 14.44 -4.99 -17.50
C ILE A 237 15.07 -6.14 -18.33
N GLY A 238 14.77 -6.19 -19.63
CA GLY A 238 15.31 -7.23 -20.53
C GLY A 238 16.83 -7.16 -20.67
N SER A 239 17.40 -5.95 -20.70
CA SER A 239 18.84 -5.73 -20.81
C SER A 239 19.63 -6.14 -19.57
N GLY A 240 18.97 -6.21 -18.39
CA GLY A 240 19.59 -6.67 -17.15
C GLY A 240 19.89 -8.16 -17.15
N GLY A 241 19.22 -8.97 -17.95
CA GLY A 241 19.45 -10.42 -18.02
C GLY A 241 19.30 -11.11 -16.66
N VAL A 242 20.11 -12.13 -16.40
CA VAL A 242 20.03 -12.92 -15.15
C VAL A 242 20.72 -12.21 -13.98
N TRP A 243 21.89 -11.63 -14.21
CA TRP A 243 22.77 -11.10 -13.16
C TRP A 243 22.70 -9.58 -12.99
N GLY A 244 22.04 -8.88 -13.92
CA GLY A 244 22.07 -7.42 -13.98
C GLY A 244 23.36 -6.88 -14.64
N LYS A 245 23.32 -5.60 -14.98
CA LYS A 245 24.50 -4.86 -15.47
C LYS A 245 25.46 -4.45 -14.36
N GLY A 246 25.03 -4.59 -13.11
CA GLY A 246 25.70 -4.09 -11.92
C GLY A 246 25.20 -2.71 -11.50
N TRP A 247 25.34 -2.41 -10.21
CA TRP A 247 24.95 -1.14 -9.64
C TRP A 247 25.71 0.02 -10.29
N LEU A 248 25.03 1.12 -10.59
CA LEU A 248 25.54 2.29 -11.33
C LEU A 248 25.93 2.01 -12.80
N ASN A 249 25.58 0.87 -13.36
CA ASN A 249 25.91 0.52 -14.74
C ASN A 249 24.65 0.40 -15.64
N GLY A 250 23.51 0.90 -15.19
CA GLY A 250 22.27 0.93 -15.94
C GLY A 250 22.32 1.93 -17.10
N THR A 251 22.43 1.47 -18.35
CA THR A 251 22.56 2.35 -19.50
C THR A 251 21.27 3.08 -19.84
N GLN A 252 20.09 2.44 -19.67
CA GLN A 252 18.79 3.08 -19.91
C GLN A 252 18.51 4.14 -18.86
N THR A 253 18.92 3.90 -17.62
CA THR A 253 18.78 4.81 -16.49
C THR A 253 19.66 6.06 -16.67
N HIS A 254 20.97 5.86 -16.92
CA HIS A 254 21.93 6.97 -16.97
C HIS A 254 21.87 7.80 -18.29
N LEU A 255 21.18 7.31 -19.31
CA LEU A 255 20.89 8.05 -20.53
C LEU A 255 19.52 8.71 -20.52
N ASP A 256 18.83 8.75 -19.35
CA ASP A 256 17.51 9.36 -19.15
C ASP A 256 16.42 8.81 -20.07
N TYR A 257 16.56 7.55 -20.53
CA TYR A 257 15.54 6.92 -21.36
C TYR A 257 14.34 6.43 -20.56
N ILE A 258 14.47 6.26 -19.22
CA ILE A 258 13.38 5.84 -18.34
C ILE A 258 12.77 7.08 -17.69
N PRO A 259 11.61 7.56 -18.14
CA PRO A 259 10.92 8.64 -17.46
C PRO A 259 10.45 8.24 -16.08
N GLU A 260 10.41 9.17 -15.12
CA GLU A 260 10.00 8.90 -13.73
C GLU A 260 10.77 7.71 -13.11
N SER A 261 12.06 7.60 -13.41
CA SER A 261 12.97 6.54 -12.97
C SER A 261 13.06 6.40 -11.45
N THR A 262 12.87 7.49 -10.70
CA THR A 262 12.93 7.52 -9.24
C THR A 262 11.58 7.23 -8.57
N THR A 263 10.47 7.34 -9.30
CA THR A 263 9.10 7.22 -8.79
C THR A 263 8.42 5.95 -9.31
N ASP A 264 7.65 6.06 -10.37
CA ASP A 264 6.76 5.00 -10.85
C ASP A 264 7.49 3.87 -11.57
N PHE A 265 8.63 4.17 -12.22
CA PHE A 265 9.40 3.22 -13.01
C PHE A 265 10.70 2.75 -12.35
N ILE A 266 10.86 2.97 -11.05
CA ILE A 266 12.08 2.55 -10.32
C ILE A 266 12.34 1.04 -10.39
N PHE A 267 11.31 0.23 -10.59
CA PHE A 267 11.44 -1.22 -10.78
C PHE A 267 12.17 -1.56 -12.10
N ALA A 268 12.09 -0.71 -13.13
CA ALA A 268 12.85 -0.89 -14.36
C ALA A 268 14.35 -0.69 -14.13
N VAL A 269 14.72 0.35 -13.38
CA VAL A 269 16.10 0.61 -12.95
C VAL A 269 16.64 -0.59 -12.16
N PHE A 270 15.83 -1.09 -11.20
CA PHE A 270 16.20 -2.25 -10.40
C PHE A 270 16.43 -3.49 -11.27
N GLY A 271 15.52 -3.76 -12.22
CA GLY A 271 15.64 -4.88 -13.14
C GLY A 271 16.85 -4.78 -14.07
N GLU A 272 17.23 -3.57 -14.50
CA GLU A 272 18.42 -3.34 -15.32
C GLU A 272 19.71 -3.60 -14.55
N GLU A 273 19.81 -3.07 -13.31
CA GLU A 273 21.04 -3.14 -12.55
C GLU A 273 21.26 -4.46 -11.83
N PHE A 274 20.20 -5.07 -11.29
CA PHE A 274 20.28 -6.29 -10.47
C PHE A 274 19.75 -7.54 -11.16
N GLY A 275 19.16 -7.41 -12.36
CA GLY A 275 18.70 -8.51 -13.18
C GLY A 275 17.59 -9.36 -12.55
N LEU A 276 17.44 -10.59 -13.08
CA LEU A 276 16.42 -11.53 -12.60
C LEU A 276 16.64 -11.94 -11.15
N ILE A 277 17.88 -12.15 -10.72
CA ILE A 277 18.21 -12.56 -9.35
C ILE A 277 17.80 -11.45 -8.37
N GLY A 278 18.11 -10.19 -8.65
CA GLY A 278 17.66 -9.07 -7.84
C GLY A 278 16.14 -9.00 -7.76
N ASN A 279 15.44 -9.14 -8.89
CA ASN A 279 13.98 -9.12 -8.94
C ASN A 279 13.36 -10.25 -8.10
N ILE A 280 13.92 -11.46 -8.13
CA ILE A 280 13.46 -12.58 -7.28
C ILE A 280 13.68 -12.27 -5.81
N LEU A 281 14.84 -11.73 -5.43
CA LEU A 281 15.12 -11.36 -4.04
C LEU A 281 14.16 -10.27 -3.54
N LEU A 282 13.89 -9.25 -4.35
CA LEU A 282 12.90 -8.22 -4.03
C LEU A 282 11.52 -8.82 -3.84
N LEU A 283 11.10 -9.67 -4.76
CA LEU A 283 9.81 -10.37 -4.69
C LEU A 283 9.70 -11.22 -3.43
N LEU A 284 10.77 -11.95 -3.05
CA LEU A 284 10.80 -12.74 -1.82
C LEU A 284 10.60 -11.87 -0.57
N VAL A 285 11.21 -10.69 -0.52
CA VAL A 285 11.00 -9.78 0.61
C VAL A 285 9.56 -9.28 0.67
N TYR A 286 8.93 -8.95 -0.48
CA TYR A 286 7.50 -8.62 -0.52
C TYR A 286 6.62 -9.79 -0.09
N LEU A 287 6.95 -11.03 -0.49
CA LEU A 287 6.24 -12.23 -0.09
C LEU A 287 6.35 -12.49 1.43
N ILE A 288 7.49 -12.17 2.05
CA ILE A 288 7.64 -12.25 3.52
C ILE A 288 6.66 -11.28 4.20
N ILE A 289 6.55 -10.04 3.73
CA ILE A 289 5.61 -9.06 4.27
C ILE A 289 4.17 -9.56 4.10
N LEU A 290 3.83 -10.05 2.90
CA LEU A 290 2.50 -10.60 2.58
C LEU A 290 2.16 -11.79 3.47
N ALA A 291 3.03 -12.79 3.54
CA ALA A 291 2.83 -13.98 4.36
C ALA A 291 2.68 -13.63 5.84
N ARG A 292 3.53 -12.72 6.35
CA ARG A 292 3.45 -12.28 7.74
C ARG A 292 2.17 -11.51 8.03
N GLY A 293 1.76 -10.62 7.15
CA GLY A 293 0.52 -9.86 7.29
C GLY A 293 -0.72 -10.76 7.28
N LEU A 294 -0.80 -11.73 6.36
CA LEU A 294 -1.88 -12.73 6.34
C LEU A 294 -1.86 -13.63 7.57
N TRP A 295 -0.69 -14.00 8.07
CA TRP A 295 -0.55 -14.72 9.33
C TRP A 295 -1.10 -13.94 10.53
N ILE A 296 -0.79 -12.63 10.60
CA ILE A 296 -1.33 -11.73 11.62
C ILE A 296 -2.86 -11.67 11.51
N ALA A 297 -3.40 -11.55 10.29
CA ALA A 297 -4.84 -11.56 10.06
C ALA A 297 -5.50 -12.86 10.52
N ALA A 298 -4.89 -14.01 10.22
CA ALA A 298 -5.41 -15.33 10.62
C ALA A 298 -5.44 -15.55 12.14
N GLN A 299 -4.49 -14.95 12.87
CA GLN A 299 -4.40 -15.05 14.33
C GLN A 299 -5.19 -13.98 15.09
N ALA A 300 -5.72 -12.97 14.39
CA ALA A 300 -6.46 -11.87 15.01
C ALA A 300 -7.78 -12.36 15.63
N GLN A 301 -8.05 -11.94 16.87
CA GLN A 301 -9.20 -12.44 17.65
C GLN A 301 -10.50 -11.71 17.32
N SER A 302 -10.44 -10.39 17.04
CA SER A 302 -11.63 -9.61 16.71
C SER A 302 -11.89 -9.61 15.21
N LEU A 303 -13.16 -9.51 14.80
CA LEU A 303 -13.52 -9.33 13.39
C LEU A 303 -12.86 -8.10 12.79
N TYR A 304 -12.79 -6.99 13.55
CA TYR A 304 -12.09 -5.78 13.13
C TYR A 304 -10.62 -6.03 12.81
N SER A 305 -9.87 -6.60 13.75
CA SER A 305 -8.44 -6.86 13.57
C SER A 305 -8.18 -7.82 12.43
N ARG A 306 -8.99 -8.87 12.28
CA ARG A 306 -8.87 -9.87 11.23
C ARG A 306 -9.11 -9.26 9.85
N THR A 307 -10.23 -8.57 9.68
CA THR A 307 -10.60 -7.98 8.38
C THR A 307 -9.69 -6.83 8.00
N LEU A 308 -9.30 -5.98 8.96
CA LEU A 308 -8.39 -4.88 8.73
C LEU A 308 -7.00 -5.39 8.35
N ALA A 309 -6.42 -6.33 9.10
CA ALA A 309 -5.08 -6.87 8.81
C ALA A 309 -5.05 -7.54 7.43
N GLY A 310 -6.06 -8.36 7.10
CA GLY A 310 -6.16 -8.98 5.79
C GLY A 310 -6.25 -7.95 4.66
N ALA A 311 -7.12 -6.96 4.81
CA ALA A 311 -7.31 -5.93 3.80
C ALA A 311 -6.07 -5.04 3.60
N LEU A 312 -5.42 -4.59 4.68
CA LEU A 312 -4.19 -3.81 4.60
C LEU A 312 -3.04 -4.59 3.94
N THR A 313 -2.91 -5.87 4.27
CA THR A 313 -1.91 -6.75 3.65
C THR A 313 -2.16 -6.92 2.16
N MET A 314 -3.40 -7.18 1.75
CA MET A 314 -3.76 -7.31 0.34
C MET A 314 -3.64 -5.98 -0.41
N THR A 315 -3.92 -4.85 0.25
CA THR A 315 -3.70 -3.51 -0.32
C THR A 315 -2.21 -3.29 -0.61
N PHE A 316 -1.33 -3.58 0.36
CA PHE A 316 0.12 -3.52 0.15
C PHE A 316 0.57 -4.38 -1.03
N PHE A 317 0.06 -5.61 -1.12
CA PHE A 317 0.34 -6.51 -2.24
C PHE A 317 -0.13 -5.91 -3.58
N CYS A 318 -1.36 -5.37 -3.66
CA CYS A 318 -1.88 -4.78 -4.89
C CYS A 318 -1.02 -3.59 -5.36
N TYR A 319 -0.54 -2.73 -4.46
CA TYR A 319 0.35 -1.65 -4.83
C TYR A 319 1.66 -2.16 -5.44
N ALA A 320 2.28 -3.17 -4.83
CA ALA A 320 3.49 -3.80 -5.36
C ALA A 320 3.22 -4.49 -6.71
N PHE A 321 2.15 -5.29 -6.79
CA PHE A 321 1.76 -6.02 -7.99
C PHE A 321 1.43 -5.09 -9.17
N VAL A 322 0.67 -4.02 -8.91
CA VAL A 322 0.29 -3.07 -9.97
C VAL A 322 1.51 -2.30 -10.47
N ASN A 323 2.42 -1.85 -9.57
CA ASN A 323 3.65 -1.19 -10.00
C ASN A 323 4.53 -2.12 -10.84
N MET A 324 4.88 -3.30 -10.31
CA MET A 324 5.70 -4.26 -11.05
C MET A 324 5.04 -4.68 -12.37
N GLY A 325 3.71 -4.88 -12.37
CA GLY A 325 2.96 -5.27 -13.55
C GLY A 325 2.91 -4.19 -14.62
N MET A 326 2.76 -2.90 -14.27
CA MET A 326 2.77 -1.82 -15.25
C MET A 326 4.16 -1.59 -15.85
N VAL A 327 5.20 -1.69 -15.04
CA VAL A 327 6.60 -1.53 -15.49
C VAL A 327 7.03 -2.69 -16.39
N SER A 328 6.51 -3.90 -16.13
CA SER A 328 6.76 -5.10 -16.96
C SER A 328 5.85 -5.20 -18.19
N GLY A 329 4.97 -4.23 -18.45
CA GLY A 329 4.04 -4.24 -19.59
C GLY A 329 2.91 -5.28 -19.48
N ILE A 330 2.59 -5.78 -18.26
CA ILE A 330 1.47 -6.68 -18.00
C ILE A 330 0.18 -5.90 -17.71
N LEU A 331 0.31 -4.74 -17.08
CA LEU A 331 -0.79 -3.85 -16.69
C LEU A 331 -0.63 -2.48 -17.35
N PRO A 332 -1.74 -1.74 -17.57
CA PRO A 332 -1.64 -0.38 -18.10
C PRO A 332 -0.94 0.54 -17.10
N VAL A 333 -0.25 1.56 -17.63
CA VAL A 333 0.44 2.56 -16.79
C VAL A 333 -0.59 3.38 -16.02
N VAL A 334 -0.53 3.29 -14.68
CA VAL A 334 -1.48 3.97 -13.78
C VAL A 334 -0.82 4.98 -12.83
N GLY A 335 0.51 5.03 -12.78
CA GLY A 335 1.22 5.99 -11.93
C GLY A 335 1.11 5.65 -10.44
N VAL A 336 1.50 4.44 -10.07
CA VAL A 336 1.48 3.96 -8.69
C VAL A 336 2.90 3.64 -8.25
N PRO A 337 3.40 4.26 -7.17
CA PRO A 337 4.75 3.99 -6.70
C PRO A 337 4.91 2.60 -6.11
N LEU A 338 6.10 2.02 -6.25
CA LEU A 338 6.46 0.74 -5.63
C LEU A 338 6.62 0.94 -4.11
N PRO A 339 5.84 0.23 -3.26
CA PRO A 339 5.84 0.44 -1.82
C PRO A 339 7.24 0.38 -1.20
N LEU A 340 7.61 1.41 -0.42
CA LEU A 340 8.89 1.58 0.29
C LEU A 340 10.12 1.75 -0.61
N VAL A 341 10.06 1.38 -1.89
CA VAL A 341 11.18 1.51 -2.85
C VAL A 341 11.15 2.86 -3.55
N SER A 342 10.03 3.24 -4.17
CA SER A 342 9.89 4.48 -4.92
C SER A 342 10.14 5.72 -4.06
N TYR A 343 10.61 6.80 -4.69
CA TYR A 343 10.60 8.11 -4.10
C TYR A 343 9.16 8.61 -3.99
N GLY A 344 8.78 9.12 -2.81
CA GLY A 344 7.42 9.65 -2.56
C GLY A 344 7.14 9.75 -1.05
N GLY A 345 7.17 10.96 -0.51
CA GLY A 345 7.06 11.20 0.93
C GLY A 345 5.72 10.73 1.52
N THR A 346 4.60 11.18 0.95
CA THR A 346 3.24 10.84 1.44
C THR A 346 2.92 9.35 1.26
N ALA A 347 3.33 8.76 0.12
CA ALA A 347 3.15 7.33 -0.13
C ALA A 347 3.96 6.47 0.85
N THR A 348 5.22 6.86 1.14
CA THR A 348 6.03 6.17 2.15
C THR A 348 5.39 6.24 3.52
N LEU A 349 4.94 7.43 3.96
CA LEU A 349 4.28 7.61 5.25
C LEU A 349 2.98 6.78 5.35
N SER A 350 2.15 6.76 4.33
CA SER A 350 0.90 5.99 4.35
C SER A 350 1.16 4.47 4.45
N ILE A 351 2.15 3.95 3.73
CA ILE A 351 2.54 2.54 3.83
C ILE A 351 3.13 2.22 5.22
N MET A 352 3.92 3.12 5.81
CA MET A 352 4.40 2.96 7.17
C MET A 352 3.26 2.88 8.19
N VAL A 353 2.19 3.67 8.02
CA VAL A 353 0.98 3.59 8.85
C VAL A 353 0.26 2.25 8.64
N VAL A 354 0.15 1.76 7.41
CA VAL A 354 -0.41 0.43 7.11
C VAL A 354 0.33 -0.67 7.88
N LEU A 355 1.66 -0.66 7.82
CA LEU A 355 2.49 -1.65 8.51
C LEU A 355 2.47 -1.47 10.04
N ALA A 356 2.34 -0.23 10.53
CA ALA A 356 2.17 0.06 11.95
C ALA A 356 0.87 -0.54 12.52
N LEU A 357 -0.24 -0.42 11.79
CA LEU A 357 -1.52 -1.02 12.18
C LEU A 357 -1.43 -2.55 12.22
N LEU A 358 -0.73 -3.17 11.25
CA LEU A 358 -0.45 -4.62 11.27
C LEU A 358 0.36 -5.03 12.50
N MET A 359 1.41 -4.26 12.85
CA MET A 359 2.22 -4.51 14.04
C MET A 359 1.42 -4.33 15.33
N GLY A 360 0.54 -3.33 15.40
CA GLY A 360 -0.36 -3.12 16.54
C GLY A 360 -1.30 -4.31 16.76
N ILE A 361 -1.85 -4.89 15.68
CA ILE A 361 -2.69 -6.10 15.73
C ILE A 361 -1.87 -7.31 16.19
N ALA A 362 -0.66 -7.49 15.67
CA ALA A 362 0.24 -8.59 16.07
C ALA A 362 0.61 -8.49 17.57
N ASN A 363 0.85 -7.28 18.06
CA ASN A 363 1.20 -7.04 19.47
C ASN A 363 0.03 -7.33 20.42
N GLU A 364 -1.21 -7.00 20.03
CA GLU A 364 -2.40 -7.36 20.81
C GLU A 364 -2.50 -8.89 21.00
N HIS A 365 -2.37 -9.65 19.94
CA HIS A 365 -2.40 -11.11 19.99
C HIS A 365 -1.32 -11.68 20.94
N LYS A 366 -0.09 -11.18 20.84
CA LYS A 366 1.03 -11.60 21.69
C LYS A 366 0.77 -11.30 23.18
N ASN A 367 0.20 -10.14 23.49
CA ASN A 367 -0.12 -9.74 24.86
C ASN A 367 -1.24 -10.56 25.48
N LEU A 368 -2.29 -10.89 24.70
CA LEU A 368 -3.38 -11.74 25.15
C LEU A 368 -2.89 -13.18 25.43
N ARG A 369 -2.05 -13.73 24.56
CA ARG A 369 -1.45 -15.05 24.78
C ARG A 369 -0.60 -15.10 26.05
N ARG A 370 0.20 -14.09 26.35
CA ARG A 370 0.98 -14.00 27.59
C ARG A 370 0.08 -13.99 28.82
N ARG A 371 -0.99 -13.20 28.83
CA ARG A 371 -1.94 -13.14 29.96
C ARG A 371 -2.62 -14.47 30.22
N ASN A 372 -2.95 -15.22 29.19
CA ASN A 372 -3.57 -16.54 29.35
C ASN A 372 -2.58 -17.53 30.00
N ILE A 373 -1.31 -17.55 29.57
CA ILE A 373 -0.27 -18.39 30.17
C ILE A 373 -0.07 -18.02 31.65
N ASP A 374 0.06 -16.73 31.98
CA ASP A 374 0.23 -16.27 33.36
C ASP A 374 -0.97 -16.66 34.25
N ASN A 375 -2.19 -16.67 33.71
CA ASN A 375 -3.40 -17.10 34.45
C ASN A 375 -3.43 -18.61 34.67
N ASP A 376 -3.02 -19.40 33.67
CA ASP A 376 -2.97 -20.89 33.79
C ASP A 376 -1.93 -21.31 34.83
N ASP A 377 -0.76 -20.64 34.89
CA ASP A 377 0.26 -20.88 35.91
C ASP A 377 -0.23 -20.52 37.30
N LEU A 378 -1.03 -19.47 37.46
CA LEU A 378 -1.62 -19.05 38.73
C LEU A 378 -2.72 -20.01 39.23
N THR A 379 -3.44 -20.67 38.32
CA THR A 379 -4.45 -21.70 38.68
C THR A 379 -3.81 -23.02 39.06
N SER A 380 -2.79 -23.45 38.31
CA SER A 380 -2.04 -24.67 38.61
C SER A 380 -1.22 -24.61 39.89
N SER A 381 -0.83 -23.45 40.37
CA SER A 381 -0.11 -23.26 41.64
C SER A 381 -1.02 -23.25 42.90
N LYS A 382 -2.35 -23.33 42.71
CA LYS A 382 -3.35 -23.33 43.79
C LYS A 382 -3.99 -24.72 44.03
N GLU A 383 -3.72 -25.68 43.13
CA GLU A 383 -3.99 -27.09 43.29
C GLU A 383 -2.78 -27.81 43.93
#